data_95239be374d55d6a2e291589ab1ab37b
#
_entry.id   95239be374d55d6a2e291589ab1ab37b
#
_cell.length_a   1.000
_cell.length_b   1.000
_cell.length_c   1.000
_cell.angle_alpha   90.00
_cell.angle_beta   90.00
_cell.angle_gamma   90.00
#
_symmetry.space_group_name_H-M   'P 1'
#
loop_
_entity.id
_entity.type
_entity.pdbx_description
1 polymer ?
#
loop_
_entity_poly.entity_id
_entity_poly.type
_entity_poly.pdbx_seq_one_letter_code
_entity_poly.pdbx_strand_id
1 'polypeptide(L)'
;FGKDMKIVYTPLHGTGEMLARRALAQAGFDSVQVVEAQATADPDFSTVKSPNPESQAAFALAEELGRQVGADVLVATDPDADRVGVEVLQKDGSYLNLSGNQIGAIMAKYILEAHKNAGTLPENAALCKSIVSTDLVTKIAESYGATMFNVLTGFKFIAEKIQEFEEKHNHTYMMGFEESFGYLIKPF
;
A
#
# COMPACT_ATOMS: atom_id res chain seq x y z
N PHE A 1 -0.22 16.12 10.46
CA PHE A 1 0.89 15.19 10.20
C PHE A 1 0.97 14.96 8.69
N GLY A 2 2.14 15.10 8.09
CA GLY A 2 2.38 14.80 6.67
C GLY A 2 2.13 15.90 5.65
N LYS A 3 1.62 17.09 6.04
CA LYS A 3 1.39 18.20 5.08
C LYS A 3 2.64 18.66 4.35
N ASP A 4 3.78 18.61 5.03
CA ASP A 4 5.07 19.02 4.47
C ASP A 4 5.79 17.88 3.74
N MET A 5 5.24 16.65 3.74
CA MET A 5 5.82 15.51 3.06
C MET A 5 5.77 15.71 1.55
N LYS A 6 6.91 15.62 0.91
CA LYS A 6 7.02 15.69 -0.54
C LYS A 6 6.90 14.30 -1.15
N ILE A 7 5.90 14.11 -1.97
CA ILE A 7 5.60 12.84 -2.61
C ILE A 7 5.78 12.96 -4.11
N VAL A 8 6.43 11.99 -4.73
CA VAL A 8 6.39 11.77 -6.17
C VAL A 8 5.52 10.53 -6.43
N TYR A 9 4.59 10.65 -7.35
CA TYR A 9 3.71 9.56 -7.74
C TYR A 9 3.86 9.21 -9.22
N THR A 10 3.86 7.93 -9.53
CA THR A 10 3.76 7.43 -10.90
C THR A 10 2.67 6.37 -11.04
N PRO A 11 1.77 6.51 -12.01
CA PRO A 11 0.77 5.49 -12.36
C PRO A 11 1.34 4.41 -13.30
N LEU A 12 2.62 4.48 -13.68
CA LEU A 12 3.27 3.55 -14.64
C LEU A 12 2.44 3.36 -15.93
N HIS A 13 1.93 4.45 -16.51
CA HIS A 13 1.02 4.48 -17.68
C HIS A 13 -0.35 3.82 -17.42
N GLY A 14 -0.70 3.57 -16.17
CA GLY A 14 -1.94 2.89 -15.78
C GLY A 14 -3.11 3.83 -15.49
N THR A 15 -4.18 3.25 -14.99
CA THR A 15 -5.47 3.92 -14.76
C THR A 15 -5.55 4.65 -13.41
N GLY A 16 -4.55 4.47 -12.53
CA GLY A 16 -4.59 4.96 -11.15
C GLY A 16 -4.40 6.49 -10.99
N GLU A 17 -3.93 7.21 -12.04
CA GLU A 17 -3.49 8.60 -11.91
C GLU A 17 -4.53 9.50 -11.24
N MET A 18 -5.71 9.59 -11.79
CA MET A 18 -6.76 10.51 -11.30
C MET A 18 -7.21 10.17 -9.88
N LEU A 19 -7.40 8.88 -9.58
CA LEU A 19 -7.90 8.43 -8.29
C LEU A 19 -6.84 8.57 -7.19
N ALA A 20 -5.59 8.19 -7.47
CA ALA A 20 -4.49 8.30 -6.51
C ALA A 20 -4.19 9.77 -6.16
N ARG A 21 -4.13 10.66 -7.15
CA ARG A 21 -3.97 12.11 -6.89
C ARG A 21 -5.09 12.67 -6.05
N ARG A 22 -6.32 12.31 -6.36
CA ARG A 22 -7.49 12.75 -5.59
C ARG A 22 -7.45 12.22 -4.16
N ALA A 23 -7.09 10.96 -3.97
CA ALA A 23 -6.97 10.35 -2.64
C ALA A 23 -5.87 11.03 -1.81
N LEU A 24 -4.70 11.28 -2.39
CA LEU A 24 -3.60 11.97 -1.72
C LEU A 24 -4.00 13.41 -1.33
N ALA A 25 -4.63 14.15 -2.23
CA ALA A 25 -5.13 15.50 -1.94
C ALA A 25 -6.19 15.51 -0.83
N GLN A 26 -7.14 14.56 -0.84
CA GLN A 26 -8.14 14.41 0.22
C GLN A 26 -7.54 14.01 1.57
N ALA A 27 -6.43 13.27 1.55
CA ALA A 27 -5.66 12.94 2.74
C ALA A 27 -4.84 14.13 3.28
N GLY A 28 -4.80 15.24 2.56
CA GLY A 28 -4.12 16.48 2.98
C GLY A 28 -2.65 16.56 2.59
N PHE A 29 -2.22 15.79 1.58
CA PHE A 29 -0.89 15.91 1.01
C PHE A 29 -0.91 16.96 -0.11
N ASP A 30 -0.39 18.15 0.18
CA ASP A 30 -0.41 19.27 -0.76
C ASP A 30 0.81 19.28 -1.70
N SER A 31 1.86 18.52 -1.38
CA SER A 31 3.14 18.48 -2.10
C SER A 31 3.33 17.17 -2.87
N VAL A 32 2.41 16.89 -3.79
CA VAL A 32 2.45 15.70 -4.65
C VAL A 32 2.80 16.10 -6.07
N GLN A 33 3.88 15.53 -6.61
CA GLN A 33 4.26 15.66 -8.01
C GLN A 33 4.10 14.34 -8.75
N VAL A 34 3.61 14.40 -9.98
CA VAL A 34 3.41 13.22 -10.83
C VAL A 34 4.53 13.13 -11.85
N VAL A 35 4.97 11.92 -12.15
CA VAL A 35 5.88 11.64 -13.27
C VAL A 35 5.08 11.81 -14.57
N GLU A 36 5.12 13.02 -15.14
CA GLU A 36 4.30 13.40 -16.32
C GLU A 36 4.49 12.46 -17.53
N ALA A 37 5.72 11.97 -17.73
CA ALA A 37 6.03 11.02 -18.80
C ALA A 37 5.27 9.68 -18.66
N GLN A 38 4.77 9.37 -17.48
CA GLN A 38 4.04 8.13 -17.17
C GLN A 38 2.58 8.36 -16.77
N ALA A 39 2.12 9.62 -16.76
CA ALA A 39 0.78 9.99 -16.30
C ALA A 39 -0.32 9.60 -17.29
N THR A 40 0.01 9.58 -18.59
CA THR A 40 -0.93 9.21 -19.65
C THR A 40 -0.88 7.70 -19.89
N ALA A 41 -2.05 7.09 -20.09
CA ALA A 41 -2.16 5.69 -20.47
C ALA A 41 -1.42 5.44 -21.80
N ASP A 42 -0.54 4.46 -21.77
CA ASP A 42 0.27 4.03 -22.89
C ASP A 42 0.28 2.49 -22.97
N PRO A 43 -0.37 1.88 -23.96
CA PRO A 43 -0.46 0.42 -24.07
C PRO A 43 0.88 -0.26 -24.33
N ASP A 44 1.87 0.49 -24.82
CA ASP A 44 3.21 -0.03 -25.11
C ASP A 44 4.17 0.15 -23.92
N PHE A 45 3.74 0.86 -22.85
CA PHE A 45 4.57 1.15 -21.67
C PHE A 45 5.96 1.71 -22.04
N SER A 46 6.01 2.66 -22.99
CA SER A 46 7.23 3.08 -23.68
C SER A 46 8.37 3.56 -22.78
N THR A 47 8.09 3.98 -21.55
CA THR A 47 9.10 4.50 -20.59
C THR A 47 9.53 3.48 -19.54
N VAL A 48 8.90 2.32 -19.47
CA VAL A 48 9.17 1.32 -18.45
C VAL A 48 9.13 -0.09 -19.05
N LYS A 49 10.17 -0.87 -18.81
CA LYS A 49 10.28 -2.22 -19.37
C LYS A 49 9.25 -3.21 -18.77
N SER A 50 8.89 -3.00 -17.52
CA SER A 50 7.87 -3.77 -16.80
C SER A 50 7.16 -2.83 -15.81
N PRO A 51 5.86 -2.54 -15.99
CA PRO A 51 5.11 -1.62 -15.14
C PRO A 51 4.67 -2.30 -13.83
N ASN A 52 5.63 -2.83 -13.09
CA ASN A 52 5.41 -3.54 -11.83
C ASN A 52 6.10 -2.81 -10.68
N PRO A 53 5.36 -2.28 -9.68
CA PRO A 53 5.91 -1.55 -8.56
C PRO A 53 6.76 -2.40 -7.59
N GLU A 54 6.80 -3.72 -7.76
CA GLU A 54 7.75 -4.59 -7.06
C GLU A 54 9.20 -4.37 -7.53
N SER A 55 9.36 -3.90 -8.77
CA SER A 55 10.66 -3.68 -9.39
C SER A 55 11.17 -2.27 -9.15
N GLN A 56 12.33 -2.12 -8.52
CA GLN A 56 13.00 -0.83 -8.39
C GLN A 56 13.19 -0.15 -9.75
N ALA A 57 13.44 -0.92 -10.82
CA ALA A 57 13.59 -0.36 -12.17
C ALA A 57 12.33 0.39 -12.67
N ALA A 58 11.14 0.07 -12.14
CA ALA A 58 9.92 0.79 -12.47
C ALA A 58 9.90 2.21 -11.87
N PHE A 59 10.64 2.46 -10.80
CA PHE A 59 10.74 3.77 -10.15
C PHE A 59 11.79 4.70 -10.77
N ALA A 60 12.55 4.30 -11.78
CA ALA A 60 13.67 5.07 -12.30
C ALA A 60 13.34 6.56 -12.59
N LEU A 61 12.22 6.84 -13.25
CA LEU A 61 11.78 8.23 -13.52
C LEU A 61 11.24 8.92 -12.26
N ALA A 62 10.60 8.18 -11.36
CA ALA A 62 10.15 8.71 -10.08
C ALA A 62 11.34 9.05 -9.18
N GLU A 63 12.38 8.22 -9.13
CA GLU A 63 13.63 8.51 -8.43
C GLU A 63 14.34 9.76 -9.00
N GLU A 64 14.39 9.88 -10.34
CA GLU A 64 14.98 11.06 -10.98
C GLU A 64 14.24 12.34 -10.58
N LEU A 65 12.92 12.36 -10.72
CA LEU A 65 12.09 13.49 -10.29
C LEU A 65 12.20 13.71 -8.78
N GLY A 66 12.20 12.63 -7.99
CA GLY A 66 12.34 12.67 -6.54
C GLY A 66 13.60 13.39 -6.08
N ARG A 67 14.76 13.10 -6.72
CA ARG A 67 16.02 13.82 -6.43
C ARG A 67 15.96 15.29 -6.80
N GLN A 68 15.27 15.65 -7.89
CA GLN A 68 15.12 17.03 -8.34
C GLN A 68 14.30 17.87 -7.36
N VAL A 69 13.22 17.32 -6.82
CA VAL A 69 12.29 18.04 -5.94
C VAL A 69 12.54 17.81 -4.45
N GLY A 70 13.45 16.89 -4.13
CA GLY A 70 13.74 16.48 -2.76
C GLY A 70 12.56 15.75 -2.12
N ALA A 71 12.01 14.73 -2.83
CA ALA A 71 10.89 13.95 -2.34
C ALA A 71 11.29 13.03 -1.18
N ASP A 72 10.45 12.94 -0.17
CA ASP A 72 10.62 12.03 0.97
C ASP A 72 10.19 10.60 0.64
N VAL A 73 9.14 10.49 -0.21
CA VAL A 73 8.51 9.22 -0.57
C VAL A 73 8.16 9.21 -2.06
N LEU A 74 8.40 8.07 -2.70
CA LEU A 74 7.93 7.78 -4.05
C LEU A 74 6.86 6.71 -3.98
N VAL A 75 5.79 6.88 -4.73
CA VAL A 75 4.66 5.96 -4.79
C VAL A 75 4.42 5.56 -6.24
N ALA A 76 4.24 4.28 -6.49
CA ALA A 76 3.86 3.76 -7.80
C ALA A 76 2.65 2.83 -7.69
N THR A 77 1.73 2.94 -8.63
CA THR A 77 0.69 1.92 -8.84
C THR A 77 0.96 1.18 -10.15
N ASP A 78 0.59 -0.08 -10.21
CA ASP A 78 0.60 -0.82 -11.46
C ASP A 78 -0.53 -0.39 -12.41
N PRO A 79 -0.60 -0.91 -13.66
CA PRO A 79 -1.51 -0.37 -14.67
C PRO A 79 -3.00 -0.44 -14.34
N ASP A 80 -3.48 -1.44 -13.64
CA ASP A 80 -4.87 -1.56 -13.18
C ASP A 80 -5.10 -1.05 -11.75
N ALA A 81 -4.01 -0.57 -11.12
CA ALA A 81 -4.00 0.10 -9.83
C ALA A 81 -4.50 -0.76 -8.65
N ASP A 82 -4.37 -2.07 -8.73
CA ASP A 82 -4.67 -2.98 -7.62
C ASP A 82 -3.45 -3.23 -6.71
N ARG A 83 -2.25 -2.78 -7.12
CA ARG A 83 -1.00 -2.85 -6.36
C ARG A 83 -0.38 -1.48 -6.17
N VAL A 84 0.25 -1.28 -5.02
CA VAL A 84 0.99 -0.06 -4.71
C VAL A 84 2.36 -0.37 -4.12
N GLY A 85 3.40 0.16 -4.75
CA GLY A 85 4.78 0.13 -4.26
C GLY A 85 5.21 1.48 -3.70
N VAL A 86 6.15 1.45 -2.77
CA VAL A 86 6.65 2.62 -2.08
C VAL A 86 8.17 2.57 -1.97
N GLU A 87 8.81 3.67 -2.30
CA GLU A 87 10.21 3.90 -1.99
C GLU A 87 10.37 5.06 -1.01
N VAL A 88 11.34 4.94 -0.11
CA VAL A 88 11.57 5.92 0.97
C VAL A 88 12.99 6.46 0.86
N LEU A 89 13.12 7.79 0.94
CA LEU A 89 14.41 8.48 0.95
C LEU A 89 15.25 8.02 2.13
N GLN A 90 16.49 7.63 1.87
CA GLN A 90 17.46 7.24 2.86
C GLN A 90 18.39 8.40 3.22
N LYS A 91 19.12 8.27 4.32
CA LYS A 91 20.06 9.29 4.81
C LYS A 91 21.21 9.59 3.85
N ASP A 92 21.55 8.64 3.00
CA ASP A 92 22.61 8.78 1.98
C ASP A 92 22.10 9.37 0.67
N GLY A 93 20.80 9.71 0.59
CA GLY A 93 20.15 10.26 -0.60
C GLY A 93 19.66 9.23 -1.60
N SER A 94 19.82 7.94 -1.33
CA SER A 94 19.22 6.87 -2.14
C SER A 94 17.76 6.67 -1.79
N TYR A 95 17.00 6.00 -2.65
CA TYR A 95 15.66 5.52 -2.36
C TYR A 95 15.68 4.02 -2.10
N LEU A 96 14.99 3.59 -1.05
CA LEU A 96 14.82 2.19 -0.68
C LEU A 96 13.44 1.71 -1.09
N ASN A 97 13.37 0.76 -1.99
CA ASN A 97 12.12 0.07 -2.33
C ASN A 97 11.71 -0.84 -1.17
N LEU A 98 10.54 -0.59 -0.58
CA LEU A 98 9.99 -1.43 0.48
C LEU A 98 9.30 -2.66 -0.14
N SER A 99 9.62 -3.84 0.35
CA SER A 99 8.91 -5.06 -0.07
C SER A 99 7.44 -5.04 0.39
N GLY A 100 6.56 -5.76 -0.32
CA GLY A 100 5.15 -5.87 0.06
C GLY A 100 4.95 -6.38 1.49
N ASN A 101 5.81 -7.26 1.97
CA ASN A 101 5.81 -7.71 3.36
C ASN A 101 6.17 -6.60 4.36
N GLN A 102 7.11 -5.72 4.02
CA GLN A 102 7.47 -4.59 4.89
C GLN A 102 6.33 -3.57 4.95
N ILE A 103 5.74 -3.24 3.79
CA ILE A 103 4.58 -2.32 3.72
C ILE A 103 3.41 -2.91 4.51
N GLY A 104 3.09 -4.19 4.30
CA GLY A 104 2.01 -4.89 5.03
C GLY A 104 2.22 -4.86 6.54
N ALA A 105 3.45 -5.07 7.02
CA ALA A 105 3.77 -5.01 8.45
C ALA A 105 3.63 -3.59 9.03
N ILE A 106 4.10 -2.57 8.30
CA ILE A 106 3.97 -1.16 8.71
C ILE A 106 2.50 -0.76 8.78
N MET A 107 1.71 -1.10 7.75
CA MET A 107 0.29 -0.78 7.69
C MET A 107 -0.51 -1.47 8.79
N ALA A 108 -0.29 -2.77 9.01
CA ALA A 108 -0.96 -3.53 10.07
C ALA A 108 -0.68 -2.92 11.45
N LYS A 109 0.59 -2.63 11.73
CA LYS A 109 0.96 -1.97 13.00
C LYS A 109 0.28 -0.61 13.13
N TYR A 110 0.35 0.22 12.09
CA TYR A 110 -0.24 1.56 12.11
C TYR A 110 -1.75 1.54 12.37
N ILE A 111 -2.49 0.68 11.64
CA ILE A 111 -3.95 0.56 11.76
C ILE A 111 -4.34 0.13 13.17
N LEU A 112 -3.73 -0.94 13.67
CA LEU A 112 -4.05 -1.47 15.00
C LEU A 112 -3.68 -0.48 16.12
N GLU A 113 -2.52 0.18 16.01
CA GLU A 113 -2.07 1.19 16.98
C GLU A 113 -2.98 2.44 16.95
N ALA A 114 -3.36 2.91 15.77
CA ALA A 114 -4.26 4.06 15.63
C ALA A 114 -5.64 3.78 16.26
N HIS A 115 -6.24 2.63 15.98
CA HIS A 115 -7.50 2.22 16.58
C HIS A 115 -7.38 2.02 18.10
N LYS A 116 -6.29 1.42 18.58
CA LYS A 116 -6.04 1.25 20.03
C LYS A 116 -5.94 2.60 20.73
N ASN A 117 -5.16 3.54 20.17
CA ASN A 117 -4.97 4.87 20.75
C ASN A 117 -6.27 5.70 20.74
N ALA A 118 -7.12 5.48 19.74
CA ALA A 118 -8.44 6.10 19.66
C ALA A 118 -9.53 5.42 20.52
N GLY A 119 -9.22 4.28 21.15
CA GLY A 119 -10.21 3.49 21.91
C GLY A 119 -11.28 2.84 21.02
N THR A 120 -10.98 2.64 19.74
CA THR A 120 -11.92 2.09 18.74
C THR A 120 -11.48 0.73 18.19
N LEU A 121 -10.47 0.10 18.80
CA LEU A 121 -10.04 -1.24 18.39
C LEU A 121 -11.08 -2.26 18.84
N PRO A 122 -11.73 -3.00 17.92
CA PRO A 122 -12.72 -4.01 18.28
C PRO A 122 -12.08 -5.17 19.04
N GLU A 123 -12.79 -5.73 20.03
CA GLU A 123 -12.34 -6.91 20.77
C GLU A 123 -12.16 -8.14 19.86
N ASN A 124 -12.92 -8.22 18.78
CA ASN A 124 -12.90 -9.27 17.78
C ASN A 124 -12.18 -8.86 16.48
N ALA A 125 -11.22 -7.92 16.56
CA ALA A 125 -10.47 -7.45 15.41
C ALA A 125 -9.79 -8.61 14.65
N ALA A 126 -9.86 -8.58 13.32
CA ALA A 126 -9.31 -9.61 12.45
C ALA A 126 -8.51 -9.01 11.31
N LEU A 127 -7.38 -9.62 11.00
CA LEU A 127 -6.56 -9.37 9.83
C LEU A 127 -6.49 -10.63 8.96
N CYS A 128 -6.30 -10.45 7.66
CA CYS A 128 -6.10 -11.53 6.72
C CYS A 128 -4.78 -11.38 5.98
N LYS A 129 -4.09 -12.47 5.70
CA LYS A 129 -2.92 -12.47 4.81
C LYS A 129 -2.85 -13.75 3.98
N SER A 130 -2.18 -13.69 2.83
CA SER A 130 -1.83 -14.91 2.11
C SER A 130 -0.88 -15.78 2.93
N ILE A 131 -0.94 -17.10 2.74
CA ILE A 131 -0.07 -18.07 3.45
C ILE A 131 1.42 -17.84 3.18
N VAL A 132 1.77 -17.18 2.08
CA VAL A 132 3.15 -16.87 1.69
C VAL A 132 3.63 -15.51 2.20
N SER A 133 2.73 -14.69 2.74
CA SER A 133 3.08 -13.41 3.37
C SER A 133 3.71 -13.61 4.75
N THR A 134 4.49 -12.63 5.21
CA THR A 134 5.30 -12.71 6.43
C THR A 134 4.51 -12.99 7.70
N ASP A 135 5.01 -13.86 8.57
CA ASP A 135 4.46 -14.11 9.91
C ASP A 135 4.75 -13.00 10.92
N LEU A 136 5.57 -12.01 10.56
CA LEU A 136 5.74 -10.82 11.39
C LEU A 136 4.41 -10.13 11.65
N VAL A 137 3.52 -10.06 10.64
CA VAL A 137 2.21 -9.44 10.78
C VAL A 137 1.30 -10.23 11.72
N THR A 138 1.44 -11.56 11.76
CA THR A 138 0.75 -12.39 12.77
C THR A 138 1.17 -11.98 14.18
N LYS A 139 2.46 -11.80 14.42
CA LYS A 139 2.97 -11.36 15.74
C LYS A 139 2.52 -9.94 16.11
N ILE A 140 2.45 -9.06 15.10
CA ILE A 140 1.89 -7.72 15.29
C ILE A 140 0.41 -7.83 15.70
N ALA A 141 -0.42 -8.56 14.96
CA ALA A 141 -1.84 -8.75 15.28
C ALA A 141 -2.05 -9.30 16.69
N GLU A 142 -1.35 -10.38 17.05
CA GLU A 142 -1.38 -10.99 18.39
C GLU A 142 -1.06 -9.98 19.49
N SER A 143 -0.09 -9.09 19.27
CA SER A 143 0.32 -8.09 20.28
C SER A 143 -0.76 -7.03 20.58
N TYR A 144 -1.74 -6.89 19.69
CA TYR A 144 -2.91 -6.03 19.85
C TYR A 144 -4.19 -6.80 20.22
N GLY A 145 -4.10 -8.13 20.41
CA GLY A 145 -5.26 -8.97 20.67
C GLY A 145 -6.12 -9.28 19.45
N ALA A 146 -5.62 -8.94 18.25
CA ALA A 146 -6.33 -9.22 17.00
C ALA A 146 -6.02 -10.64 16.48
N THR A 147 -6.98 -11.23 15.77
CA THR A 147 -6.84 -12.56 15.16
C THR A 147 -6.27 -12.45 13.75
N MET A 148 -5.27 -13.26 13.41
CA MET A 148 -4.74 -13.38 12.05
C MET A 148 -5.33 -14.60 11.35
N PHE A 149 -5.91 -14.37 10.16
CA PHE A 149 -6.38 -15.41 9.26
C PHE A 149 -5.42 -15.59 8.09
N ASN A 150 -4.91 -16.80 7.92
CA ASN A 150 -4.10 -17.18 6.77
C ASN A 150 -5.00 -17.77 5.69
N VAL A 151 -4.96 -17.20 4.49
CA VAL A 151 -5.74 -17.63 3.34
C VAL A 151 -4.83 -18.02 2.17
N LEU A 152 -5.38 -18.69 1.17
CA LEU A 152 -4.64 -18.96 -0.06
C LEU A 152 -4.32 -17.64 -0.79
N THR A 153 -3.32 -17.67 -1.68
CA THR A 153 -2.95 -16.50 -2.49
C THR A 153 -4.09 -16.14 -3.46
N GLY A 154 -4.44 -14.88 -3.46
CA GLY A 154 -5.48 -14.27 -4.29
C GLY A 154 -6.51 -13.51 -3.44
N PHE A 155 -6.74 -12.25 -3.77
CA PHE A 155 -7.67 -11.37 -3.03
C PHE A 155 -9.08 -11.93 -2.86
N LYS A 156 -9.52 -12.82 -3.76
CA LYS A 156 -10.81 -13.53 -3.62
C LYS A 156 -10.92 -14.27 -2.29
N PHE A 157 -9.84 -14.86 -1.77
CA PHE A 157 -9.86 -15.57 -0.50
C PHE A 157 -9.91 -14.63 0.71
N ILE A 158 -9.33 -13.43 0.57
CA ILE A 158 -9.51 -12.35 1.56
C ILE A 158 -10.96 -11.89 1.53
N ALA A 159 -11.54 -11.66 0.33
CA ALA A 159 -12.92 -11.25 0.16
C ALA A 159 -13.92 -12.29 0.72
N GLU A 160 -13.67 -13.59 0.50
CA GLU A 160 -14.45 -14.68 1.10
C GLU A 160 -14.44 -14.62 2.64
N LYS A 161 -13.29 -14.26 3.25
CA LYS A 161 -13.21 -14.07 4.71
C LYS A 161 -13.98 -12.84 5.18
N ILE A 162 -13.92 -11.74 4.46
CA ILE A 162 -14.72 -10.55 4.77
C ILE A 162 -16.20 -10.91 4.76
N GLN A 163 -16.67 -11.58 3.70
CA GLN A 163 -18.06 -12.04 3.60
C GLN A 163 -18.43 -12.97 4.76
N GLU A 164 -17.57 -13.94 5.11
CA GLU A 164 -17.79 -14.85 6.23
C GLU A 164 -17.96 -14.08 7.56
N PHE A 165 -17.15 -13.05 7.80
CA PHE A 165 -17.23 -12.24 9.01
C PHE A 165 -18.53 -11.42 9.06
N GLU A 166 -18.97 -10.88 7.93
CA GLU A 166 -20.23 -10.17 7.81
C GLU A 166 -21.44 -11.08 8.05
N GLU A 167 -21.46 -12.26 7.45
CA GLU A 167 -22.55 -13.24 7.61
C GLU A 167 -22.64 -13.81 9.03
N LYS A 168 -21.51 -14.09 9.66
CA LYS A 168 -21.46 -14.73 10.99
C LYS A 168 -21.40 -13.71 12.13
N HIS A 169 -21.15 -12.43 11.85
CA HIS A 169 -20.97 -11.36 12.85
C HIS A 169 -19.97 -11.72 13.96
N ASN A 170 -18.94 -12.51 13.63
CA ASN A 170 -17.99 -13.06 14.61
C ASN A 170 -16.66 -12.30 14.69
N HIS A 171 -16.29 -11.58 13.65
CA HIS A 171 -15.07 -10.76 13.59
C HIS A 171 -15.30 -9.42 12.91
N THR A 172 -14.48 -8.45 13.27
CA THR A 172 -14.41 -7.15 12.59
C THR A 172 -13.15 -7.08 11.76
N TYR A 173 -13.32 -7.03 10.44
CA TYR A 173 -12.22 -6.94 9.51
C TYR A 173 -11.51 -5.59 9.63
N MET A 174 -10.18 -5.61 9.76
CA MET A 174 -9.35 -4.41 9.86
C MET A 174 -8.52 -4.19 8.60
N MET A 175 -7.86 -5.24 8.11
CA MET A 175 -6.96 -5.20 6.96
C MET A 175 -6.68 -6.59 6.42
N GLY A 176 -6.46 -6.68 5.11
CA GLY A 176 -5.84 -7.86 4.48
C GLY A 176 -4.78 -7.43 3.48
N PHE A 177 -3.80 -8.30 3.22
CA PHE A 177 -2.75 -8.01 2.27
C PHE A 177 -2.12 -9.27 1.69
N GLU A 178 -1.45 -9.08 0.58
CA GLU A 178 -0.55 -10.04 -0.05
C GLU A 178 0.84 -9.43 -0.21
N GLU A 179 1.88 -10.26 -0.15
CA GLU A 179 3.26 -9.81 -0.31
C GLU A 179 3.53 -9.21 -1.70
N SER A 180 2.67 -9.51 -2.67
CA SER A 180 2.68 -9.00 -4.03
C SER A 180 2.11 -7.57 -4.16
N PHE A 181 2.21 -6.77 -3.11
CA PHE A 181 1.88 -5.33 -3.08
C PHE A 181 0.38 -4.99 -3.16
N GLY A 182 -0.49 -5.97 -2.91
CA GLY A 182 -1.92 -5.74 -2.77
C GLY A 182 -2.34 -5.56 -1.31
N TYR A 183 -3.15 -4.54 -1.03
CA TYR A 183 -3.62 -4.21 0.33
C TYR A 183 -5.08 -3.80 0.30
N LEU A 184 -5.86 -4.32 1.23
CA LEU A 184 -7.29 -4.02 1.38
C LEU A 184 -7.58 -3.61 2.81
N ILE A 185 -8.00 -2.36 3.01
CA ILE A 185 -8.31 -1.79 4.32
C ILE A 185 -9.80 -1.50 4.40
N LYS A 186 -10.48 -2.12 5.35
CA LYS A 186 -11.93 -2.09 5.56
C LYS A 186 -12.74 -2.71 4.42
N PRO A 187 -13.87 -3.33 4.70
CA PRO A 187 -14.86 -3.65 3.68
C PRO A 187 -15.49 -2.35 3.16
N PHE A 188 -15.79 -2.32 1.88
CA PHE A 188 -16.51 -1.22 1.23
C PHE A 188 -18.01 -1.48 1.26
#